data_8e0fe8bd515ccf440dd68caa3a6c3caa
#
_entry.id   8e0fe8bd515ccf440dd68caa3a6c3caa
#
_cell.length_a   1.000
_cell.length_b   1.000
_cell.length_c   1.000
_cell.angle_alpha   90.00
_cell.angle_beta   90.00
_cell.angle_gamma   90.00
#
_symmetry.space_group_name_H-M   'P 1'
#
loop_
_entity.id
_entity.type
_entity.pdbx_description
1 polymer ?
#
loop_
_entity_poly.entity_id
_entity_poly.type
_entity_poly.pdbx_seq_one_letter_code
_entity_poly.pdbx_strand_id
1 'polypeptide(L)'
;MKIPRDKYLQELQSVMHNGMIKIITGVRRCGKSYLLFELFKQSLLDNGVNEDHVIQVDLENRRSKDLRNPDTLLDYIDGHIVDNDMYYILLDEIQLVPEFEDVLNSYLKIKNADVYVTGSNSRMLSSDVKTEFRGRGYEIRVHPLSFSEFLKTGQYASELNALQDYMIYGGMPQIVSFSDKKKKENYLKSLFQGTYIRDIKERYNIRNDDDLNELIDIIASNIGCLTNPTNLENTFKSVKGHSISDTTIQSYLGMLQDAFMVEKAIRYDIKGKHYINTPSKYYFEDVGLRNARLNYRQIDGGHLMENIIYNELRIRGYSVDVCLLYTSPSPRDPKTS
;
A
#
# COMPACT_ATOMS: atom_id res chain seq x y z
N MET A 1 2.19 22.56 -0.16
CA MET A 1 3.03 22.19 -1.34
C MET A 1 2.25 21.15 -2.12
N LYS A 2 1.98 21.38 -3.41
CA LYS A 2 1.25 20.44 -4.27
C LYS A 2 2.26 19.43 -4.84
N ILE A 3 2.11 18.16 -4.55
CA ILE A 3 2.98 17.09 -5.06
C ILE A 3 2.26 16.45 -6.24
N PRO A 4 2.80 16.52 -7.45
CA PRO A 4 2.17 15.89 -8.59
C PRO A 4 2.27 14.36 -8.50
N ARG A 5 1.18 13.68 -8.81
CA ARG A 5 1.07 12.22 -8.88
C ARG A 5 0.66 11.81 -10.29
N ASP A 6 1.41 12.34 -11.28
CA ASP A 6 1.04 12.34 -12.71
C ASP A 6 0.66 10.94 -13.22
N LYS A 7 1.44 9.92 -12.83
CA LYS A 7 1.18 8.54 -13.23
C LYS A 7 -0.21 8.06 -12.80
N TYR A 8 -0.55 8.24 -11.53
CA TYR A 8 -1.84 7.79 -11.00
C TYR A 8 -3.01 8.63 -11.52
N LEU A 9 -2.78 9.93 -11.73
CA LEU A 9 -3.78 10.80 -12.33
C LEU A 9 -4.08 10.38 -13.77
N GLN A 10 -3.06 10.11 -14.59
CA GLN A 10 -3.21 9.60 -15.95
C GLN A 10 -3.91 8.24 -15.97
N GLU A 11 -3.58 7.36 -15.01
CA GLU A 11 -4.23 6.05 -14.91
C GLU A 11 -5.71 6.20 -14.58
N LEU A 12 -6.10 7.06 -13.59
CA LEU A 12 -7.49 7.37 -13.27
C LEU A 12 -8.24 7.91 -14.50
N GLN A 13 -7.63 8.85 -15.23
CA GLN A 13 -8.22 9.42 -16.45
C GLN A 13 -8.41 8.38 -17.56
N SER A 14 -7.46 7.44 -17.72
CA SER A 14 -7.51 6.42 -18.78
C SER A 14 -8.63 5.40 -18.60
N VAL A 15 -9.13 5.25 -17.37
CA VAL A 15 -10.19 4.29 -17.03
C VAL A 15 -11.54 4.94 -16.75
N MET A 16 -11.68 6.24 -17.00
CA MET A 16 -12.96 6.94 -16.89
C MET A 16 -14.02 6.30 -17.79
N HIS A 17 -15.25 6.26 -17.33
CA HIS A 17 -16.43 5.80 -18.08
C HIS A 17 -16.33 4.36 -18.63
N ASN A 18 -15.47 3.51 -18.06
CA ASN A 18 -15.27 2.13 -18.50
C ASN A 18 -16.30 1.14 -17.91
N GLY A 19 -17.30 1.64 -17.16
CA GLY A 19 -18.34 0.83 -16.52
C GLY A 19 -17.83 -0.02 -15.34
N MET A 20 -16.63 0.27 -14.80
CA MET A 20 -16.06 -0.40 -13.65
C MET A 20 -15.95 0.57 -12.45
N ILE A 21 -15.99 0.02 -11.25
CA ILE A 21 -15.69 0.75 -10.02
C ILE A 21 -14.15 0.92 -9.94
N LYS A 22 -13.64 2.13 -9.78
CA LYS A 22 -12.23 2.42 -9.61
C LYS A 22 -11.89 2.33 -8.13
N ILE A 23 -11.05 1.37 -7.78
CA ILE A 23 -10.67 1.05 -6.40
C ILE A 23 -9.24 1.51 -6.16
N ILE A 24 -9.09 2.60 -5.44
CA ILE A 24 -7.79 3.19 -5.12
C ILE A 24 -7.31 2.61 -3.79
N THR A 25 -6.29 1.76 -3.85
CA THR A 25 -5.72 1.09 -2.68
C THR A 25 -4.32 1.59 -2.36
N GLY A 26 -3.79 1.16 -1.24
CA GLY A 26 -2.42 1.48 -0.82
C GLY A 26 -2.32 1.74 0.68
N VAL A 27 -1.10 1.77 1.16
CA VAL A 27 -0.81 1.96 2.58
C VAL A 27 -1.45 3.25 3.12
N ARG A 28 -1.85 3.23 4.37
CA ARG A 28 -2.46 4.42 5.00
C ARG A 28 -1.51 5.62 4.92
N ARG A 29 -2.05 6.82 4.63
CA ARG A 29 -1.31 8.09 4.46
C ARG A 29 -0.32 8.15 3.28
N CYS A 30 -0.40 7.26 2.30
CA CYS A 30 0.37 7.37 1.06
C CYS A 30 -0.17 8.42 0.06
N GLY A 31 -1.32 9.03 0.36
CA GLY A 31 -1.89 10.13 -0.44
C GLY A 31 -3.07 9.74 -1.32
N LYS A 32 -3.82 8.67 -1.01
CA LYS A 32 -5.04 8.25 -1.75
C LYS A 32 -6.11 9.33 -1.79
N SER A 33 -6.51 9.83 -0.62
CA SER A 33 -7.53 10.90 -0.50
C SER A 33 -7.09 12.18 -1.20
N TYR A 34 -5.79 12.54 -1.12
CA TYR A 34 -5.22 13.67 -1.84
C TYR A 34 -5.29 13.48 -3.37
N LEU A 35 -4.93 12.28 -3.86
CA LEU A 35 -5.04 11.95 -5.27
C LEU A 35 -6.49 12.08 -5.76
N LEU A 36 -7.45 11.54 -4.99
CA LEU A 36 -8.86 11.51 -5.38
C LEU A 36 -9.51 12.89 -5.25
N PHE A 37 -9.39 13.55 -4.10
CA PHE A 37 -10.15 14.76 -3.77
C PHE A 37 -9.50 16.05 -4.24
N GLU A 38 -8.16 16.08 -4.37
CA GLU A 38 -7.45 17.28 -4.79
C GLU A 38 -7.02 17.21 -6.26
N LEU A 39 -6.33 16.12 -6.65
CA LEU A 39 -5.75 16.06 -7.99
C LEU A 39 -6.77 15.62 -9.04
N PHE A 40 -7.51 14.54 -8.77
CA PHE A 40 -8.46 14.01 -9.73
C PHE A 40 -9.69 14.92 -9.84
N LYS A 41 -10.27 15.37 -8.71
CA LYS A 41 -11.36 16.36 -8.73
C LYS A 41 -10.95 17.62 -9.53
N GLN A 42 -9.78 18.19 -9.24
CA GLN A 42 -9.32 19.37 -9.98
C GLN A 42 -9.18 19.08 -11.48
N SER A 43 -8.67 17.91 -11.83
CA SER A 43 -8.59 17.50 -13.24
C SER A 43 -9.94 17.39 -13.91
N LEU A 44 -10.99 16.92 -13.23
CA LEU A 44 -12.36 16.91 -13.76
C LEU A 44 -12.86 18.31 -14.03
N LEU A 45 -12.70 19.23 -13.07
CA LEU A 45 -13.10 20.62 -13.20
C LEU A 45 -12.35 21.35 -14.34
N ASP A 46 -11.03 21.13 -14.46
CA ASP A 46 -10.18 21.67 -15.51
C ASP A 46 -10.61 21.16 -16.92
N ASN A 47 -11.22 19.98 -16.99
CA ASN A 47 -11.79 19.41 -18.22
C ASN A 47 -13.27 19.80 -18.43
N GLY A 48 -13.81 20.74 -17.67
CA GLY A 48 -15.14 21.33 -17.87
C GLY A 48 -16.29 20.59 -17.19
N VAL A 49 -16.00 19.63 -16.28
CA VAL A 49 -17.05 19.01 -15.45
C VAL A 49 -17.58 20.05 -14.47
N ASN A 50 -18.90 20.17 -14.36
CA ASN A 50 -19.51 21.05 -13.36
C ASN A 50 -19.26 20.50 -11.96
N GLU A 51 -18.98 21.38 -10.99
CA GLU A 51 -18.72 20.98 -9.61
C GLU A 51 -19.89 20.24 -8.98
N ASP A 52 -21.13 20.60 -9.32
CA ASP A 52 -22.35 19.93 -8.86
C ASP A 52 -22.45 18.45 -9.33
N HIS A 53 -21.70 18.08 -10.36
CA HIS A 53 -21.61 16.71 -10.86
C HIS A 53 -20.47 15.89 -10.22
N VAL A 54 -19.79 16.45 -9.22
CA VAL A 54 -18.75 15.74 -8.44
C VAL A 54 -19.23 15.52 -7.02
N ILE A 55 -19.75 14.33 -6.75
CA ILE A 55 -20.25 13.94 -5.43
C ILE A 55 -19.06 13.41 -4.61
N GLN A 56 -18.64 14.17 -3.62
CA GLN A 56 -17.45 13.86 -2.80
C GLN A 56 -17.87 13.58 -1.35
N VAL A 57 -17.50 12.39 -0.84
CA VAL A 57 -17.77 11.98 0.55
C VAL A 57 -16.50 11.45 1.21
N ASP A 58 -16.06 12.12 2.28
CA ASP A 58 -15.01 11.64 3.19
C ASP A 58 -15.68 10.90 4.34
N LEU A 59 -15.68 9.56 4.29
CA LEU A 59 -16.31 8.71 5.31
C LEU A 59 -15.48 8.60 6.60
N GLU A 60 -14.20 8.98 6.59
CA GLU A 60 -13.40 9.06 7.83
C GLU A 60 -13.82 10.29 8.65
N ASN A 61 -14.34 11.33 8.00
CA ASN A 61 -14.75 12.56 8.66
C ASN A 61 -15.96 12.32 9.59
N ARG A 62 -15.90 12.86 10.81
CA ARG A 62 -17.00 12.75 11.78
C ARG A 62 -18.30 13.38 11.28
N ARG A 63 -18.24 14.40 10.42
CA ARG A 63 -19.42 15.05 9.86
C ARG A 63 -20.19 14.13 8.90
N SER A 64 -19.51 13.17 8.29
CA SER A 64 -20.07 12.17 7.40
C SER A 64 -20.46 10.86 8.14
N LYS A 65 -20.48 10.88 9.48
CA LYS A 65 -20.72 9.65 10.26
C LYS A 65 -22.03 8.97 9.89
N ASP A 66 -23.08 9.74 9.64
CA ASP A 66 -24.41 9.21 9.32
C ASP A 66 -24.42 8.56 7.91
N LEU A 67 -23.56 9.02 7.00
CA LEU A 67 -23.35 8.42 5.68
C LEU A 67 -22.60 7.09 5.71
N ARG A 68 -22.17 6.61 6.87
CA ARG A 68 -21.65 5.23 7.02
C ARG A 68 -22.78 4.20 7.07
N ASN A 69 -24.04 4.62 7.15
CA ASN A 69 -25.18 3.74 6.94
C ASN A 69 -25.40 3.56 5.43
N PRO A 70 -25.49 2.33 4.90
CA PRO A 70 -25.63 2.06 3.47
C PRO A 70 -26.82 2.78 2.84
N ASP A 71 -28.00 2.71 3.44
CA ASP A 71 -29.23 3.31 2.91
C ASP A 71 -29.13 4.84 2.91
N THR A 72 -28.59 5.43 3.97
CA THR A 72 -28.38 6.89 4.05
C THR A 72 -27.38 7.38 3.01
N LEU A 73 -26.34 6.57 2.72
CA LEU A 73 -25.37 6.90 1.68
C LEU A 73 -25.99 6.84 0.29
N LEU A 74 -26.82 5.83 0.02
CA LEU A 74 -27.59 5.72 -1.24
C LEU A 74 -28.52 6.92 -1.42
N ASP A 75 -29.35 7.23 -0.41
CA ASP A 75 -30.27 8.38 -0.45
C ASP A 75 -29.53 9.70 -0.69
N TYR A 76 -28.36 9.86 -0.05
CA TYR A 76 -27.53 11.05 -0.23
C TYR A 76 -27.00 11.17 -1.65
N ILE A 77 -26.43 10.12 -2.21
CA ILE A 77 -25.88 10.14 -3.57
C ILE A 77 -27.01 10.32 -4.60
N ASP A 78 -28.09 9.56 -4.48
CA ASP A 78 -29.24 9.62 -5.41
C ASP A 78 -29.91 11.00 -5.40
N GLY A 79 -29.95 11.65 -4.23
CA GLY A 79 -30.46 13.01 -4.10
C GLY A 79 -29.62 14.10 -4.81
N HIS A 80 -28.36 13.78 -5.14
CA HIS A 80 -27.45 14.67 -5.90
C HIS A 80 -27.46 14.39 -7.41
N ILE A 81 -27.96 13.24 -7.86
CA ILE A 81 -28.09 12.91 -9.29
C ILE A 81 -29.44 13.46 -9.77
N VAL A 82 -29.41 14.67 -10.31
CA VAL A 82 -30.65 15.42 -10.65
C VAL A 82 -30.94 15.54 -12.15
N ASP A 83 -29.98 15.16 -13.00
CA ASP A 83 -30.10 15.21 -14.45
C ASP A 83 -29.45 13.98 -15.13
N ASN A 84 -29.29 14.03 -16.47
CA ASN A 84 -28.72 12.91 -17.25
C ASN A 84 -27.24 13.10 -17.58
N ASP A 85 -26.60 14.16 -17.07
CA ASP A 85 -25.18 14.36 -17.28
C ASP A 85 -24.36 13.42 -16.42
N MET A 86 -23.06 13.28 -16.72
CA MET A 86 -22.19 12.34 -16.04
C MET A 86 -21.82 12.83 -14.64
N TYR A 87 -22.10 12.02 -13.62
CA TYR A 87 -21.74 12.24 -12.23
C TYR A 87 -20.51 11.42 -11.84
N TYR A 88 -19.60 12.05 -11.10
CA TYR A 88 -18.40 11.41 -10.57
C TYR A 88 -18.56 11.23 -9.06
N ILE A 89 -18.67 9.99 -8.61
CA ILE A 89 -18.90 9.65 -7.21
C ILE A 89 -17.57 9.29 -6.58
N LEU A 90 -17.06 10.14 -5.69
CA LEU A 90 -15.77 10.04 -5.05
C LEU A 90 -15.95 9.73 -3.56
N LEU A 91 -15.68 8.48 -3.14
CA LEU A 91 -15.87 8.01 -1.76
C LEU A 91 -14.54 7.63 -1.13
N ASP A 92 -14.15 8.29 -0.05
CA ASP A 92 -12.92 7.99 0.68
C ASP A 92 -13.18 7.05 1.86
N GLU A 93 -12.32 6.03 2.03
CA GLU A 93 -12.37 5.00 3.08
C GLU A 93 -13.72 4.25 3.11
N ILE A 94 -14.18 3.77 1.94
CA ILE A 94 -15.50 3.13 1.74
C ILE A 94 -15.72 1.91 2.65
N GLN A 95 -14.67 1.22 3.09
CA GLN A 95 -14.78 0.07 4.00
C GLN A 95 -15.37 0.44 5.39
N LEU A 96 -15.58 1.72 5.67
CA LEU A 96 -16.29 2.17 6.86
C LEU A 96 -17.81 2.02 6.74
N VAL A 97 -18.32 1.76 5.53
CA VAL A 97 -19.71 1.46 5.27
C VAL A 97 -19.90 -0.05 5.30
N PRO A 98 -20.75 -0.61 6.16
CA PRO A 98 -21.13 -2.02 6.10
C PRO A 98 -21.74 -2.35 4.74
N GLU A 99 -21.51 -3.55 4.21
CA GLU A 99 -22.10 -4.01 2.94
C GLU A 99 -21.88 -3.03 1.78
N PHE A 100 -20.73 -2.31 1.79
CA PHE A 100 -20.41 -1.29 0.79
C PHE A 100 -20.40 -1.86 -0.64
N GLU A 101 -20.14 -3.14 -0.79
CA GLU A 101 -20.16 -3.84 -2.07
C GLU A 101 -21.52 -3.74 -2.74
N ASP A 102 -22.60 -3.90 -1.98
CA ASP A 102 -23.97 -3.81 -2.48
C ASP A 102 -24.33 -2.38 -2.89
N VAL A 103 -23.88 -1.39 -2.09
CA VAL A 103 -24.00 0.03 -2.42
C VAL A 103 -23.33 0.32 -3.76
N LEU A 104 -22.07 -0.09 -3.92
CA LEU A 104 -21.31 0.17 -5.14
C LEU A 104 -21.87 -0.58 -6.36
N ASN A 105 -22.34 -1.81 -6.18
CA ASN A 105 -22.98 -2.60 -7.23
C ASN A 105 -24.27 -1.94 -7.77
N SER A 106 -24.96 -1.15 -6.95
CA SER A 106 -26.16 -0.40 -7.37
C SER A 106 -25.82 0.60 -8.47
N TYR A 107 -24.67 1.29 -8.34
CA TYR A 107 -24.22 2.30 -9.29
C TYR A 107 -23.64 1.73 -10.59
N LEU A 108 -23.23 0.44 -10.62
CA LEU A 108 -22.80 -0.20 -11.88
C LEU A 108 -23.89 -0.27 -12.96
N LYS A 109 -25.16 -0.09 -12.57
CA LYS A 109 -26.31 -0.10 -13.50
C LYS A 109 -26.71 1.30 -13.94
N ILE A 110 -26.20 2.34 -13.30
CA ILE A 110 -26.52 3.73 -13.58
C ILE A 110 -25.54 4.24 -14.64
N LYS A 111 -26.04 4.57 -15.83
CA LYS A 111 -25.20 4.89 -17.00
C LYS A 111 -24.45 6.21 -16.87
N ASN A 112 -25.00 7.13 -16.12
CA ASN A 112 -24.44 8.47 -15.88
C ASN A 112 -23.77 8.60 -14.51
N ALA A 113 -23.30 7.49 -13.93
CA ALA A 113 -22.52 7.48 -12.70
C ALA A 113 -21.18 6.79 -12.90
N ASP A 114 -20.10 7.44 -12.55
CA ASP A 114 -18.74 6.91 -12.59
C ASP A 114 -18.13 6.92 -11.17
N VAL A 115 -17.81 5.74 -10.63
CA VAL A 115 -17.55 5.56 -9.20
C VAL A 115 -16.07 5.32 -8.92
N TYR A 116 -15.56 6.08 -7.96
CA TYR A 116 -14.17 6.03 -7.47
C TYR A 116 -14.17 5.91 -5.96
N VAL A 117 -13.53 4.89 -5.44
CA VAL A 117 -13.47 4.64 -4.01
C VAL A 117 -12.04 4.47 -3.54
N THR A 118 -11.75 4.86 -2.30
CA THR A 118 -10.47 4.53 -1.69
C THR A 118 -10.63 3.55 -0.54
N GLY A 119 -9.55 2.84 -0.25
CA GLY A 119 -9.42 2.03 0.93
C GLY A 119 -7.97 1.72 1.30
N SER A 120 -7.73 1.62 2.58
CA SER A 120 -6.38 1.40 3.14
C SER A 120 -6.08 -0.07 3.45
N ASN A 121 -6.84 -1.00 2.85
CA ASN A 121 -6.74 -2.43 3.13
C ASN A 121 -6.83 -3.27 1.86
N SER A 122 -5.98 -4.29 1.74
CA SER A 122 -6.03 -5.25 0.64
C SER A 122 -7.30 -6.13 0.65
N ARG A 123 -8.03 -6.19 1.78
CA ARG A 123 -9.34 -6.86 1.81
C ARG A 123 -10.33 -6.29 0.81
N MET A 124 -10.20 -5.01 0.45
CA MET A 124 -10.93 -4.43 -0.68
C MET A 124 -10.61 -5.09 -2.03
N LEU A 125 -9.57 -5.92 -2.06
CA LEU A 125 -9.12 -6.69 -3.21
C LEU A 125 -9.20 -8.19 -2.96
N SER A 126 -9.78 -8.61 -1.83
CA SER A 126 -9.97 -10.03 -1.53
C SER A 126 -10.72 -10.70 -2.68
N SER A 127 -10.53 -12.01 -2.81
CA SER A 127 -11.26 -12.82 -3.78
C SER A 127 -12.77 -12.59 -3.66
N ASP A 128 -13.25 -12.32 -2.46
CA ASP A 128 -14.66 -12.12 -2.15
C ASP A 128 -15.17 -10.80 -2.75
N VAL A 129 -14.48 -9.68 -2.50
CA VAL A 129 -14.84 -8.37 -3.09
C VAL A 129 -14.68 -8.38 -4.61
N LYS A 130 -13.62 -8.99 -5.16
CA LYS A 130 -13.47 -9.17 -6.61
C LYS A 130 -14.59 -10.02 -7.21
N THR A 131 -15.04 -11.04 -6.47
CA THR A 131 -16.15 -11.91 -6.88
C THR A 131 -17.47 -11.16 -6.80
N GLU A 132 -17.70 -10.35 -5.76
CA GLU A 132 -18.90 -9.54 -5.58
C GLU A 132 -19.04 -8.46 -6.65
N PHE A 133 -17.96 -7.79 -7.02
CA PHE A 133 -17.97 -6.89 -8.17
C PHE A 133 -18.02 -7.65 -9.52
N ARG A 134 -18.02 -8.98 -9.51
CA ARG A 134 -18.11 -9.82 -10.72
C ARG A 134 -17.12 -9.41 -11.82
N GLY A 135 -15.89 -9.07 -11.42
CA GLY A 135 -14.86 -8.59 -12.33
C GLY A 135 -15.03 -7.14 -12.81
N ARG A 136 -15.92 -6.36 -12.20
CA ARG A 136 -16.17 -4.94 -12.56
C ARG A 136 -15.45 -3.94 -11.64
N GLY A 137 -14.41 -4.37 -10.94
CA GLY A 137 -13.52 -3.50 -10.18
C GLY A 137 -12.20 -3.29 -10.91
N TYR A 138 -11.73 -2.05 -11.02
CA TYR A 138 -10.41 -1.70 -11.54
C TYR A 138 -9.55 -1.15 -10.40
N GLU A 139 -8.47 -1.85 -10.07
CA GLU A 139 -7.58 -1.47 -8.99
C GLU A 139 -6.50 -0.51 -9.46
N ILE A 140 -6.31 0.57 -8.68
CA ILE A 140 -5.19 1.50 -8.80
C ILE A 140 -4.46 1.52 -7.46
N ARG A 141 -3.30 0.86 -7.40
CA ARG A 141 -2.50 0.82 -6.18
C ARG A 141 -1.59 2.02 -6.08
N VAL A 142 -1.84 2.85 -5.07
CA VAL A 142 -1.07 4.06 -4.76
C VAL A 142 0.01 3.72 -3.73
N HIS A 143 1.26 3.89 -4.12
CA HIS A 143 2.43 3.73 -3.26
C HIS A 143 2.82 5.07 -2.61
N PRO A 144 3.66 5.08 -1.56
CA PRO A 144 4.38 6.27 -1.14
C PRO A 144 5.07 6.95 -2.33
N LEU A 145 5.60 8.15 -2.16
CA LEU A 145 6.28 8.86 -3.24
C LEU A 145 7.41 8.00 -3.80
N SER A 146 7.45 7.82 -5.11
CA SER A 146 8.63 7.31 -5.81
C SER A 146 9.80 8.28 -5.63
N PHE A 147 11.02 7.81 -5.85
CA PHE A 147 12.18 8.70 -5.78
C PHE A 147 12.08 9.88 -6.75
N SER A 148 11.53 9.66 -7.94
CA SER A 148 11.32 10.72 -8.92
C SER A 148 10.27 11.75 -8.46
N GLU A 149 9.20 11.34 -7.80
CA GLU A 149 8.21 12.25 -7.19
C GLU A 149 8.80 13.00 -6.00
N PHE A 150 9.62 12.31 -5.19
CA PHE A 150 10.34 12.92 -4.07
C PHE A 150 11.32 14.01 -4.55
N LEU A 151 12.06 13.80 -5.63
CA LEU A 151 12.93 14.80 -6.25
C LEU A 151 12.15 16.05 -6.72
N LYS A 152 10.96 15.87 -7.27
CA LYS A 152 10.10 16.99 -7.73
C LYS A 152 9.67 17.93 -6.59
N THR A 153 9.87 17.54 -5.33
CA THR A 153 9.61 18.42 -4.18
C THR A 153 10.57 19.61 -4.09
N GLY A 154 11.69 19.56 -4.81
CA GLY A 154 12.63 20.68 -4.98
C GLY A 154 13.41 21.12 -3.75
N GLN A 155 13.48 20.30 -2.71
CA GLN A 155 14.07 20.66 -1.39
C GLN A 155 15.57 20.33 -1.26
N TYR A 156 16.18 19.75 -2.29
CA TYR A 156 17.52 19.17 -2.20
C TYR A 156 18.51 19.87 -3.13
N ALA A 157 19.73 20.07 -2.62
CA ALA A 157 20.82 20.69 -3.38
C ALA A 157 21.39 19.77 -4.49
N SER A 158 21.22 18.46 -4.33
CA SER A 158 21.64 17.45 -5.31
C SER A 158 20.78 16.18 -5.21
N GLU A 159 20.73 15.41 -6.30
CA GLU A 159 20.04 14.10 -6.32
C GLU A 159 20.65 13.12 -5.31
N LEU A 160 21.97 13.18 -5.09
CA LEU A 160 22.63 12.34 -4.10
C LEU A 160 22.16 12.64 -2.68
N ASN A 161 22.00 13.91 -2.32
CA ASN A 161 21.47 14.32 -1.02
C ASN A 161 20.02 13.89 -0.86
N ALA A 162 19.22 14.00 -1.92
CA ALA A 162 17.85 13.52 -1.94
C ALA A 162 17.78 12.00 -1.77
N LEU A 163 18.65 11.24 -2.45
CA LEU A 163 18.71 9.79 -2.33
C LEU A 163 19.09 9.36 -0.91
N GLN A 164 20.05 10.02 -0.29
CA GLN A 164 20.44 9.75 1.10
C GLN A 164 19.27 9.97 2.07
N ASP A 165 18.53 11.09 1.91
CA ASP A 165 17.36 11.38 2.73
C ASP A 165 16.24 10.37 2.46
N TYR A 166 16.00 10.01 1.19
CA TYR A 166 15.01 9.01 0.80
C TYR A 166 15.32 7.62 1.37
N MET A 167 16.60 7.21 1.37
CA MET A 167 17.04 5.94 1.99
C MET A 167 16.80 5.92 3.50
N ILE A 168 16.86 7.07 4.16
CA ILE A 168 16.69 7.18 5.63
C ILE A 168 15.23 7.35 6.00
N TYR A 169 14.52 8.26 5.33
CA TYR A 169 13.17 8.71 5.73
C TYR A 169 12.05 8.19 4.82
N GLY A 170 12.38 7.53 3.70
CA GLY A 170 11.40 7.00 2.77
C GLY A 170 10.64 8.05 1.97
N GLY A 171 9.52 7.61 1.37
CA GLY A 171 8.68 8.40 0.48
C GLY A 171 7.29 8.73 1.04
N MET A 172 7.06 8.62 2.37
CA MET A 172 5.77 9.03 2.93
C MET A 172 5.51 10.53 2.66
N PRO A 173 4.38 10.92 2.02
CA PRO A 173 4.20 12.29 1.51
C PRO A 173 4.39 13.40 2.56
N GLN A 174 3.98 13.17 3.80
CA GLN A 174 4.11 14.17 4.86
C GLN A 174 5.56 14.49 5.24
N ILE A 175 6.52 13.58 4.94
CA ILE A 175 7.95 13.76 5.26
C ILE A 175 8.53 15.00 4.59
N VAL A 176 8.07 15.30 3.38
CA VAL A 176 8.57 16.45 2.61
C VAL A 176 8.18 17.80 3.21
N SER A 177 7.22 17.84 4.13
CA SER A 177 6.84 19.07 4.84
C SER A 177 7.76 19.40 6.02
N PHE A 178 8.63 18.47 6.44
CA PHE A 178 9.54 18.67 7.56
C PHE A 178 10.96 18.93 7.09
N SER A 179 11.53 20.06 7.48
CA SER A 179 12.96 20.36 7.28
C SER A 179 13.87 19.74 8.34
N ASP A 180 13.33 19.52 9.54
CA ASP A 180 14.07 19.00 10.70
C ASP A 180 14.07 17.47 10.73
N LYS A 181 15.26 16.87 10.86
CA LYS A 181 15.46 15.41 10.89
C LYS A 181 14.71 14.74 12.03
N LYS A 182 14.75 15.33 13.23
CA LYS A 182 14.09 14.78 14.42
C LYS A 182 12.57 14.80 14.26
N LYS A 183 12.02 15.82 13.58
CA LYS A 183 10.58 15.87 13.27
C LYS A 183 10.20 14.76 12.29
N LYS A 184 11.00 14.50 11.25
CA LYS A 184 10.80 13.37 10.33
C LYS A 184 10.79 12.04 11.10
N GLU A 185 11.81 11.79 11.93
CA GLU A 185 11.92 10.57 12.74
C GLU A 185 10.72 10.38 13.68
N ASN A 186 10.37 11.42 14.43
CA ASN A 186 9.24 11.37 15.37
C ASN A 186 7.91 11.12 14.65
N TYR A 187 7.70 11.76 13.49
CA TYR A 187 6.51 11.53 12.68
C TYR A 187 6.41 10.07 12.22
N LEU A 188 7.49 9.51 11.64
CA LEU A 188 7.50 8.13 11.16
C LEU A 188 7.32 7.11 12.28
N LYS A 189 7.94 7.32 13.45
CA LYS A 189 7.74 6.48 14.64
C LYS A 189 6.29 6.53 15.10
N SER A 190 5.73 7.73 15.21
CA SER A 190 4.34 7.92 15.61
C SER A 190 3.38 7.30 14.59
N LEU A 191 3.65 7.45 13.29
CA LEU A 191 2.86 6.86 12.23
C LEU A 191 2.90 5.32 12.29
N PHE A 192 4.09 4.74 12.50
CA PHE A 192 4.25 3.30 12.58
C PHE A 192 3.47 2.71 13.75
N GLN A 193 3.70 3.21 14.96
CA GLN A 193 3.07 2.69 16.19
C GLN A 193 1.60 3.09 16.31
N GLY A 194 1.32 4.39 16.14
CA GLY A 194 0.00 4.96 16.41
C GLY A 194 -1.02 4.71 15.31
N THR A 195 -0.59 4.36 14.11
CA THR A 195 -1.49 4.12 12.99
C THR A 195 -1.43 2.66 12.55
N TYR A 196 -0.29 2.19 12.05
CA TYR A 196 -0.27 0.86 11.41
C TYR A 196 -0.44 -0.28 12.39
N ILE A 197 0.32 -0.30 13.49
CA ILE A 197 0.19 -1.37 14.48
C ILE A 197 -1.19 -1.36 15.11
N ARG A 198 -1.70 -0.17 15.43
CA ARG A 198 -3.03 -0.01 15.99
C ARG A 198 -4.11 -0.50 15.03
N ASP A 199 -4.06 -0.12 13.75
CA ASP A 199 -5.03 -0.55 12.73
C ASP A 199 -5.05 -2.08 12.56
N ILE A 200 -3.86 -2.72 12.56
CA ILE A 200 -3.75 -4.18 12.49
C ILE A 200 -4.37 -4.82 13.74
N LYS A 201 -4.02 -4.31 14.94
CA LYS A 201 -4.56 -4.82 16.21
C LYS A 201 -6.08 -4.75 16.28
N GLU A 202 -6.65 -3.59 15.95
CA GLU A 202 -8.09 -3.35 15.96
C GLU A 202 -8.81 -4.23 14.94
N ARG A 203 -8.26 -4.35 13.73
CA ARG A 203 -8.85 -5.13 12.64
C ARG A 203 -8.90 -6.62 12.90
N TYR A 204 -7.83 -7.17 13.48
CA TYR A 204 -7.69 -8.61 13.70
C TYR A 204 -7.95 -9.02 15.16
N ASN A 205 -8.42 -8.08 16.01
CA ASN A 205 -8.69 -8.30 17.43
C ASN A 205 -7.50 -8.91 18.18
N ILE A 206 -6.27 -8.45 17.88
CA ILE A 206 -5.06 -8.96 18.52
C ILE A 206 -4.98 -8.39 19.93
N ARG A 207 -5.12 -9.28 20.93
CA ARG A 207 -5.07 -8.90 22.35
C ARG A 207 -3.66 -8.73 22.87
N ASN A 208 -2.76 -9.65 22.51
CA ASN A 208 -1.33 -9.58 22.82
C ASN A 208 -0.57 -9.45 21.50
N ASP A 209 0.19 -8.38 21.32
CA ASP A 209 0.92 -8.06 20.11
C ASP A 209 2.44 -8.22 20.24
N ASP A 210 2.93 -8.81 21.35
CA ASP A 210 4.37 -9.00 21.57
C ASP A 210 5.01 -9.82 20.43
N ASP A 211 4.40 -10.95 20.07
CA ASP A 211 4.88 -11.79 18.99
C ASP A 211 4.79 -11.13 17.60
N LEU A 212 3.71 -10.38 17.35
CA LEU A 212 3.57 -9.60 16.13
C LEU A 212 4.67 -8.55 16.03
N ASN A 213 4.88 -7.80 17.12
CA ASN A 213 5.93 -6.78 17.18
C ASN A 213 7.32 -7.38 16.95
N GLU A 214 7.62 -8.53 17.55
CA GLU A 214 8.88 -9.22 17.35
C GLU A 214 9.07 -9.70 15.91
N LEU A 215 8.01 -10.27 15.31
CA LEU A 215 8.05 -10.67 13.90
C LEU A 215 8.36 -9.49 13.00
N ILE A 216 7.75 -8.33 13.27
CA ILE A 216 8.03 -7.10 12.52
C ILE A 216 9.51 -6.70 12.68
N ASP A 217 10.08 -6.79 13.88
CA ASP A 217 11.48 -6.46 14.13
C ASP A 217 12.41 -7.42 13.39
N ILE A 218 12.10 -8.71 13.38
CA ILE A 218 12.86 -9.72 12.63
C ILE A 218 12.81 -9.43 11.13
N ILE A 219 11.63 -9.19 10.56
CA ILE A 219 11.47 -8.88 9.13
C ILE A 219 12.18 -7.55 8.77
N ALA A 220 12.05 -6.53 9.62
CA ALA A 220 12.70 -5.24 9.40
C ALA A 220 14.23 -5.36 9.46
N SER A 221 14.76 -6.19 10.34
CA SER A 221 16.22 -6.43 10.46
C SER A 221 16.77 -7.27 9.31
N ASN A 222 15.94 -8.16 8.73
CA ASN A 222 16.32 -9.07 7.65
C ASN A 222 15.70 -8.66 6.30
N ILE A 223 15.50 -7.36 6.09
CA ILE A 223 14.96 -6.84 4.83
C ILE A 223 15.78 -7.33 3.62
N GLY A 224 15.12 -7.80 2.58
CA GLY A 224 15.79 -8.33 1.39
C GLY A 224 16.51 -9.68 1.58
N CYS A 225 16.52 -10.26 2.77
CA CYS A 225 17.06 -11.60 3.01
C CYS A 225 16.03 -12.69 2.68
N LEU A 226 16.50 -13.81 2.17
CA LEU A 226 15.69 -14.99 1.95
C LEU A 226 15.24 -15.58 3.28
N THR A 227 13.94 -15.72 3.47
CA THR A 227 13.37 -16.35 4.67
C THR A 227 12.11 -17.17 4.34
N ASN A 228 11.73 -18.01 5.25
CA ASN A 228 10.47 -18.77 5.22
C ASN A 228 9.92 -18.85 6.66
N PRO A 229 8.65 -19.25 6.83
CA PRO A 229 8.05 -19.35 8.16
C PRO A 229 8.84 -20.22 9.14
N THR A 230 9.40 -21.35 8.69
CA THR A 230 10.23 -22.23 9.53
C THR A 230 11.54 -21.56 10.01
N ASN A 231 12.19 -20.79 9.14
CA ASN A 231 13.38 -20.01 9.53
C ASN A 231 13.02 -18.91 10.53
N LEU A 232 11.86 -18.27 10.35
CA LEU A 232 11.35 -17.27 11.29
C LEU A 232 11.02 -17.91 12.66
N GLU A 233 10.38 -19.09 12.69
CA GLU A 233 10.13 -19.84 13.91
C GLU A 233 11.44 -20.15 14.66
N ASN A 234 12.45 -20.65 13.96
CA ASN A 234 13.77 -20.91 14.54
C ASN A 234 14.42 -19.63 15.11
N THR A 235 14.27 -18.50 14.41
CA THR A 235 14.76 -17.20 14.88
C THR A 235 14.03 -16.77 16.15
N PHE A 236 12.70 -16.89 16.19
CA PHE A 236 11.89 -16.63 17.37
C PHE A 236 12.36 -17.45 18.58
N LYS A 237 12.51 -18.76 18.38
CA LYS A 237 12.98 -19.67 19.42
C LYS A 237 14.37 -19.30 19.96
N SER A 238 15.27 -18.88 19.08
CA SER A 238 16.63 -18.47 19.48
C SER A 238 16.67 -17.13 20.21
N VAL A 239 15.81 -16.18 19.84
CA VAL A 239 15.79 -14.81 20.38
C VAL A 239 14.97 -14.69 21.65
N LYS A 240 13.80 -15.35 21.69
CA LYS A 240 12.82 -15.23 22.80
C LYS A 240 12.75 -16.42 23.73
N GLY A 241 13.34 -17.56 23.39
CA GLY A 241 13.28 -18.77 24.19
C GLY A 241 11.89 -19.45 24.17
N HIS A 242 10.92 -18.94 23.40
CA HIS A 242 9.65 -19.61 23.12
C HIS A 242 9.43 -19.75 21.61
N SER A 243 8.62 -20.72 21.21
CA SER A 243 8.29 -20.95 19.81
C SER A 243 6.87 -20.50 19.54
N ILE A 244 6.67 -19.81 18.41
CA ILE A 244 5.35 -19.58 17.84
C ILE A 244 5.16 -20.50 16.65
N SER A 245 3.93 -20.93 16.39
CA SER A 245 3.67 -21.88 15.30
C SER A 245 3.88 -21.23 13.94
N ASP A 246 4.30 -22.05 12.97
CA ASP A 246 4.41 -21.65 11.56
C ASP A 246 3.11 -21.03 11.02
N THR A 247 1.96 -21.57 11.41
CA THR A 247 0.64 -21.05 11.08
C THR A 247 0.41 -19.63 11.62
N THR A 248 0.87 -19.35 12.85
CA THR A 248 0.75 -18.02 13.45
C THR A 248 1.65 -17.03 12.73
N ILE A 249 2.87 -17.41 12.38
CA ILE A 249 3.79 -16.60 11.60
C ILE A 249 3.19 -16.26 10.23
N GLN A 250 2.63 -17.27 9.54
CA GLN A 250 1.97 -17.05 8.24
C GLN A 250 0.77 -16.10 8.38
N SER A 251 -0.02 -16.23 9.43
CA SER A 251 -1.14 -15.32 9.71
C SER A 251 -0.66 -13.89 9.93
N TYR A 252 0.36 -13.68 10.74
CA TYR A 252 0.93 -12.34 10.97
C TYR A 252 1.53 -11.74 9.70
N LEU A 253 2.26 -12.52 8.91
CA LEU A 253 2.77 -12.07 7.62
C LEU A 253 1.62 -11.68 6.67
N GLY A 254 0.53 -12.42 6.66
CA GLY A 254 -0.68 -12.08 5.92
C GLY A 254 -1.27 -10.76 6.39
N MET A 255 -1.39 -10.52 7.69
CA MET A 255 -1.89 -9.26 8.25
C MET A 255 -1.02 -8.05 7.85
N LEU A 256 0.30 -8.22 7.82
CA LEU A 256 1.23 -7.17 7.39
C LEU A 256 1.10 -6.87 5.89
N GLN A 257 0.89 -7.90 5.06
CA GLN A 257 0.63 -7.74 3.62
C GLN A 257 -0.73 -7.09 3.38
N ASP A 258 -1.76 -7.50 4.12
CA ASP A 258 -3.10 -6.91 4.05
C ASP A 258 -3.12 -5.43 4.44
N ALA A 259 -2.23 -5.02 5.34
CA ALA A 259 -2.05 -3.61 5.70
C ALA A 259 -1.15 -2.85 4.71
N PHE A 260 -0.71 -3.48 3.63
CA PHE A 260 0.28 -2.94 2.69
C PHE A 260 1.58 -2.47 3.36
N MET A 261 1.96 -3.04 4.50
CA MET A 261 3.22 -2.69 5.18
C MET A 261 4.42 -3.36 4.55
N VAL A 262 4.24 -4.62 4.15
CA VAL A 262 5.28 -5.42 3.50
C VAL A 262 4.72 -6.12 2.27
N GLU A 263 5.58 -6.33 1.29
CA GLU A 263 5.31 -7.20 0.14
C GLU A 263 6.20 -8.42 0.17
N LYS A 264 5.64 -9.54 -0.25
CA LYS A 264 6.35 -10.80 -0.42
C LYS A 264 6.77 -10.95 -1.88
N ALA A 265 8.09 -10.99 -2.12
CA ALA A 265 8.64 -11.38 -3.40
C ALA A 265 8.93 -12.89 -3.39
N ILE A 266 8.23 -13.62 -4.23
CA ILE A 266 8.39 -15.06 -4.35
C ILE A 266 9.66 -15.41 -5.13
N ARG A 267 10.20 -16.60 -4.90
CA ARG A 267 11.31 -17.10 -5.69
C ARG A 267 10.81 -17.61 -7.04
N TYR A 268 11.41 -17.10 -8.12
CA TYR A 268 11.18 -17.64 -9.44
C TYR A 268 11.88 -19.01 -9.60
N ASP A 269 11.14 -20.05 -9.98
CA ASP A 269 11.69 -21.35 -10.31
C ASP A 269 11.35 -21.71 -11.76
N ILE A 270 12.38 -21.76 -12.63
CA ILE A 270 12.27 -22.10 -14.04
C ILE A 270 11.68 -23.50 -14.25
N LYS A 271 11.85 -24.40 -13.28
CA LYS A 271 11.40 -25.81 -13.38
C LYS A 271 10.00 -26.07 -12.82
N GLY A 272 9.34 -25.04 -12.27
CA GLY A 272 7.92 -25.11 -11.86
C GLY A 272 7.58 -26.05 -10.70
N LYS A 273 8.56 -26.72 -10.06
CA LYS A 273 8.31 -27.75 -9.07
C LYS A 273 8.46 -27.31 -7.61
N HIS A 274 8.93 -26.09 -7.33
CA HIS A 274 9.33 -25.69 -5.99
C HIS A 274 8.69 -24.39 -5.48
N TYR A 275 7.43 -24.08 -5.87
CA TYR A 275 6.73 -22.89 -5.33
C TYR A 275 6.25 -23.09 -3.86
N ILE A 276 6.14 -24.35 -3.42
CA ILE A 276 5.68 -24.67 -2.06
C ILE A 276 6.88 -24.69 -1.12
N ASN A 277 6.85 -23.90 -0.05
CA ASN A 277 7.88 -23.76 0.98
C ASN A 277 9.25 -23.20 0.53
N THR A 278 9.33 -22.58 -0.64
CA THR A 278 10.58 -21.89 -1.03
C THR A 278 10.76 -20.60 -0.24
N PRO A 279 12.00 -20.28 0.17
CA PRO A 279 12.29 -18.99 0.79
C PRO A 279 11.89 -17.83 -0.12
N SER A 280 11.29 -16.81 0.48
CA SER A 280 10.87 -15.58 -0.16
C SER A 280 11.62 -14.40 0.44
N LYS A 281 11.64 -13.26 -0.22
CA LYS A 281 12.08 -12.01 0.38
C LYS A 281 10.87 -11.16 0.78
N TYR A 282 11.03 -10.38 1.82
CA TYR A 282 10.03 -9.41 2.25
C TYR A 282 10.61 -8.01 2.16
N TYR A 283 9.86 -7.11 1.54
CA TYR A 283 10.23 -5.71 1.36
C TYR A 283 9.18 -4.82 2.02
N PHE A 284 9.64 -3.79 2.71
CA PHE A 284 8.73 -2.78 3.25
C PHE A 284 8.22 -1.88 2.13
N GLU A 285 6.96 -1.52 2.20
CA GLU A 285 6.34 -0.54 1.29
C GLU A 285 7.06 0.81 1.35
N ASP A 286 7.59 1.16 2.53
CA ASP A 286 8.38 2.38 2.73
C ASP A 286 9.59 2.11 3.64
N VAL A 287 10.78 2.46 3.16
CA VAL A 287 12.02 2.23 3.92
C VAL A 287 12.14 3.13 5.14
N GLY A 288 11.52 4.31 5.13
CA GLY A 288 11.49 5.21 6.30
C GLY A 288 10.67 4.62 7.45
N LEU A 289 9.57 3.95 7.15
CA LEU A 289 8.78 3.22 8.14
C LEU A 289 9.58 2.05 8.74
N ARG A 290 10.30 1.30 7.89
CA ARG A 290 11.20 0.24 8.34
C ARG A 290 12.30 0.79 9.27
N ASN A 291 12.94 1.90 8.88
CA ASN A 291 14.00 2.51 9.67
C ASN A 291 13.47 3.08 11.00
N ALA A 292 12.28 3.68 10.98
CA ALA A 292 11.60 4.17 12.18
C ALA A 292 11.30 3.04 13.16
N ARG A 293 10.88 1.86 12.68
CA ARG A 293 10.67 0.67 13.50
C ARG A 293 11.94 0.25 14.24
N LEU A 294 13.08 0.27 13.57
CA LEU A 294 14.38 -0.08 14.13
C LEU A 294 15.09 1.10 14.83
N ASN A 295 14.38 2.20 15.11
CA ASN A 295 14.93 3.39 15.73
C ASN A 295 16.16 3.95 15.00
N TYR A 296 16.24 3.79 13.68
CA TYR A 296 17.34 4.24 12.82
C TYR A 296 18.72 3.66 13.19
N ARG A 297 18.76 2.51 13.87
CA ARG A 297 20.00 1.87 14.34
C ARG A 297 20.67 0.96 13.33
N GLN A 298 19.90 0.45 12.35
CA GLN A 298 20.38 -0.49 11.34
C GLN A 298 20.12 0.10 9.94
N ILE A 299 21.06 0.92 9.48
CA ILE A 299 21.02 1.49 8.13
C ILE A 299 22.01 0.70 7.28
N ASP A 300 21.54 -0.41 6.71
CA ASP A 300 22.29 -1.18 5.73
C ASP A 300 21.96 -0.63 4.33
N GLY A 301 22.92 0.10 3.75
CA GLY A 301 22.73 0.77 2.46
C GLY A 301 22.42 -0.20 1.31
N GLY A 302 22.98 -1.41 1.35
CA GLY A 302 22.76 -2.42 0.31
C GLY A 302 21.33 -2.95 0.30
N HIS A 303 20.85 -3.41 1.44
CA HIS A 303 19.51 -3.94 1.58
C HIS A 303 18.42 -2.86 1.45
N LEU A 304 18.69 -1.63 1.94
CA LEU A 304 17.78 -0.51 1.74
C LEU A 304 17.65 -0.14 0.26
N MET A 305 18.76 -0.10 -0.47
CA MET A 305 18.75 0.17 -1.90
C MET A 305 18.01 -0.92 -2.66
N GLU A 306 18.20 -2.19 -2.31
CA GLU A 306 17.45 -3.32 -2.89
C GLU A 306 15.96 -3.14 -2.67
N ASN A 307 15.51 -2.75 -1.46
CA ASN A 307 14.09 -2.49 -1.20
C ASN A 307 13.56 -1.31 -2.02
N ILE A 308 14.33 -0.23 -2.15
CA ILE A 308 13.93 0.93 -2.95
C ILE A 308 13.78 0.52 -4.43
N ILE A 309 14.74 -0.22 -4.98
CA ILE A 309 14.68 -0.71 -6.36
C ILE A 309 13.46 -1.62 -6.55
N TYR A 310 13.19 -2.52 -5.60
CA TYR A 310 11.99 -3.35 -5.63
C TYR A 310 10.72 -2.49 -5.72
N ASN A 311 10.57 -1.54 -4.82
CA ASN A 311 9.41 -0.64 -4.79
C ASN A 311 9.28 0.18 -6.09
N GLU A 312 10.39 0.72 -6.62
CA GLU A 312 10.40 1.46 -7.89
C GLU A 312 9.96 0.59 -9.07
N LEU A 313 10.36 -0.68 -9.12
CA LEU A 313 9.92 -1.62 -10.14
C LEU A 313 8.41 -1.89 -10.01
N ARG A 314 7.92 -2.10 -8.78
CA ARG A 314 6.48 -2.28 -8.49
C ARG A 314 5.66 -1.05 -8.89
N ILE A 315 6.11 0.14 -8.51
CA ILE A 315 5.49 1.42 -8.90
C ILE A 315 5.39 1.54 -10.42
N ARG A 316 6.38 1.05 -11.17
CA ARG A 316 6.39 1.06 -12.64
C ARG A 316 5.53 -0.04 -13.26
N GLY A 317 4.92 -0.91 -12.45
CA GLY A 317 4.02 -1.98 -12.89
C GLY A 317 4.72 -3.29 -13.26
N TYR A 318 6.00 -3.45 -12.94
CA TYR A 318 6.70 -4.71 -13.18
C TYR A 318 6.31 -5.75 -12.12
N SER A 319 6.17 -7.00 -12.56
CA SER A 319 6.19 -8.16 -11.65
C SER A 319 7.63 -8.46 -11.28
N VAL A 320 7.91 -8.58 -9.98
CA VAL A 320 9.28 -8.74 -9.47
C VAL A 320 9.36 -10.04 -8.68
N ASP A 321 10.19 -10.96 -9.16
CA ASP A 321 10.49 -12.23 -8.53
C ASP A 321 11.95 -12.28 -8.07
N VAL A 322 12.24 -13.13 -7.07
CA VAL A 322 13.60 -13.36 -6.59
C VAL A 322 14.22 -14.50 -7.39
N CYS A 323 15.34 -14.24 -8.05
CA CYS A 323 16.14 -15.29 -8.69
C CYS A 323 17.33 -15.65 -7.80
N LEU A 324 17.52 -16.96 -7.55
CA LEU A 324 18.77 -17.47 -7.03
C LEU A 324 19.60 -17.90 -8.25
N LEU A 325 20.61 -17.08 -8.58
CA LEU A 325 21.61 -17.50 -9.53
C LEU A 325 22.41 -18.65 -8.89
N TYR A 326 22.17 -19.86 -9.35
CA TYR A 326 23.19 -20.89 -9.18
C TYR A 326 24.38 -20.41 -10.04
N THR A 327 25.47 -20.02 -9.40
CA THR A 327 26.72 -19.82 -10.12
C THR A 327 26.98 -21.11 -10.89
N SER A 328 26.99 -21.06 -12.22
CA SER A 328 27.54 -22.17 -12.99
C SER A 328 28.93 -22.44 -12.44
N PRO A 329 29.30 -23.72 -12.25
CA PRO A 329 30.64 -24.02 -11.76
C PRO A 329 31.65 -23.27 -12.60
N SER A 330 32.57 -22.58 -11.93
CA SER A 330 33.64 -21.87 -12.60
C SER A 330 34.35 -22.86 -13.53
N PRO A 331 34.78 -22.47 -14.76
CA PRO A 331 35.55 -23.31 -15.61
C PRO A 331 36.83 -23.84 -14.95
N ARG A 332 37.19 -23.30 -13.75
CA ARG A 332 38.30 -23.73 -12.92
C ARG A 332 37.94 -24.73 -11.82
N ASP A 333 36.67 -25.02 -11.62
CA ASP A 333 36.29 -26.06 -10.67
C ASP A 333 36.72 -27.42 -11.23
N PRO A 334 37.53 -28.21 -10.52
CA PRO A 334 37.96 -29.52 -11.02
C PRO A 334 36.70 -30.36 -11.18
N LYS A 335 36.51 -30.89 -12.39
CA LYS A 335 35.47 -31.88 -12.65
C LYS A 335 35.72 -33.05 -11.71
N THR A 336 34.88 -33.23 -10.71
CA THR A 336 34.80 -34.49 -9.98
C THR A 336 34.27 -35.50 -10.98
N SER A 337 35.20 -36.32 -11.46
CA SER A 337 34.96 -37.55 -12.24
C SER A 337 34.25 -38.59 -11.41
#